data_f9b160c846b198a49f2941506047a571
#
_entry.id   f9b160c846b198a49f2941506047a571
#
_cell.length_a   1.000
_cell.length_b   1.000
_cell.length_c   1.000
_cell.angle_alpha   90.00
_cell.angle_beta   90.00
_cell.angle_gamma   90.00
#
_symmetry.space_group_name_H-M   'P 1'
#
loop_
_entity.id
_entity.type
_entity.pdbx_description
1 polymer ?
#
loop_
_entity_poly.entity_id
_entity_poly.type
_entity_poly.pdbx_seq_one_letter_code
_entity_poly.pdbx_strand_id
1 'polypeptide(L)'
;ERLHTVSLLLNHFRPASTLAFCNTKAQCRDLAEVLKAQGFSALALFGELEQRERDQVLVQFANRSCSVLVATDVAARGLDIASLAAVINVDVTPDTEVHVHRIGRTGRAGETGLVLNLASMKEMGYVGRIEQLQGRESDWHKLGELTPTGDGPLVPPMVTLHIQGGRKEKIRPGDV
;
A
#
# COMPACT_ATOMS: atom_id res chain seq x y z
N GLU A 1 10.22 -12.54 -7.66
CA GLU A 1 11.16 -11.40 -7.82
C GLU A 1 10.46 -10.06 -7.57
N ARG A 2 9.35 -9.75 -8.29
CA ARG A 2 8.59 -8.48 -8.15
C ARG A 2 8.11 -8.23 -6.71
N LEU A 3 7.57 -9.22 -6.02
CA LEU A 3 7.10 -9.08 -4.63
C LEU A 3 8.26 -8.76 -3.67
N HIS A 4 9.41 -9.38 -3.89
CA HIS A 4 10.61 -9.09 -3.11
C HIS A 4 11.12 -7.67 -3.36
N THR A 5 10.99 -7.14 -4.57
CA THR A 5 11.36 -5.75 -4.88
C THR A 5 10.54 -4.74 -4.06
N VAL A 6 9.28 -5.03 -3.75
CA VAL A 6 8.47 -4.17 -2.88
C VAL A 6 9.11 -4.01 -1.50
N SER A 7 9.62 -5.09 -0.91
CA SER A 7 10.31 -5.00 0.38
C SER A 7 11.61 -4.20 0.31
N LEU A 8 12.34 -4.28 -0.80
CA LEU A 8 13.53 -3.45 -1.02
C LEU A 8 13.18 -1.96 -1.10
N LEU A 9 12.10 -1.60 -1.81
CA LEU A 9 11.59 -0.24 -1.87
C LEU A 9 11.19 0.28 -0.48
N LEU A 10 10.45 -0.52 0.28
CA LEU A 10 10.00 -0.16 1.62
C LEU A 10 11.18 0.04 2.60
N ASN A 11 12.21 -0.79 2.52
CA ASN A 11 13.42 -0.65 3.35
C ASN A 11 14.30 0.54 2.94
N HIS A 12 14.30 0.88 1.64
CA HIS A 12 15.08 2.00 1.13
C HIS A 12 14.42 3.35 1.45
N PHE A 13 13.15 3.52 1.08
CA PHE A 13 12.43 4.79 1.23
C PHE A 13 11.77 4.97 2.60
N ARG A 14 11.46 3.90 3.32
CA ARG A 14 10.85 3.88 4.66
C ARG A 14 9.63 4.80 4.81
N PRO A 15 8.65 4.75 3.90
CA PRO A 15 7.46 5.59 4.01
C PRO A 15 6.62 5.17 5.22
N ALA A 16 6.07 6.15 5.95
CA ALA A 16 5.27 5.91 7.15
C ALA A 16 3.93 5.21 6.83
N SER A 17 3.39 5.45 5.67
CA SER A 17 2.16 4.82 5.16
C SER A 17 2.27 4.55 3.66
N THR A 18 1.93 3.34 3.25
CA THR A 18 2.02 2.91 1.85
C THR A 18 0.76 2.19 1.41
N LEU A 19 0.25 2.54 0.24
CA LEU A 19 -0.75 1.76 -0.48
C LEU A 19 -0.07 1.10 -1.68
N ALA A 20 -0.01 -0.24 -1.67
CA ALA A 20 0.55 -1.04 -2.74
C ALA A 20 -0.56 -1.65 -3.60
N PHE A 21 -0.60 -1.30 -4.89
CA PHE A 21 -1.59 -1.77 -5.82
C PHE A 21 -1.12 -2.99 -6.60
N CYS A 22 -1.92 -4.06 -6.55
CA CYS A 22 -1.77 -5.26 -7.37
C CYS A 22 -2.95 -5.39 -8.33
N ASN A 23 -2.73 -6.00 -9.49
CA ASN A 23 -3.79 -6.21 -10.47
C ASN A 23 -4.72 -7.38 -10.10
N THR A 24 -4.27 -8.31 -9.26
CA THR A 24 -5.05 -9.48 -8.84
C THR A 24 -5.10 -9.65 -7.33
N LYS A 25 -6.19 -10.25 -6.83
CA LYS A 25 -6.35 -10.60 -5.41
C LYS A 25 -5.33 -11.65 -4.92
N ALA A 26 -4.97 -12.61 -5.77
CA ALA A 26 -3.96 -13.61 -5.44
C ALA A 26 -2.62 -12.92 -5.14
N GLN A 27 -2.20 -12.01 -5.99
CA GLN A 27 -0.97 -11.24 -5.79
C GLN A 27 -1.04 -10.35 -4.55
N CYS A 28 -2.21 -9.78 -4.21
CA CYS A 28 -2.39 -9.03 -2.96
C CYS A 28 -2.11 -9.91 -1.74
N ARG A 29 -2.65 -11.12 -1.70
CA ARG A 29 -2.40 -12.08 -0.60
C ARG A 29 -0.93 -12.44 -0.52
N ASP A 30 -0.35 -12.86 -1.64
CA ASP A 30 1.04 -13.29 -1.72
C ASP A 30 2.00 -12.17 -1.26
N LEU A 31 1.75 -10.94 -1.71
CA LEU A 31 2.56 -9.78 -1.30
C LEU A 31 2.42 -9.50 0.21
N ALA A 32 1.19 -9.50 0.73
CA ALA A 32 0.98 -9.28 2.16
C ALA A 32 1.69 -10.34 3.01
N GLU A 33 1.64 -11.62 2.60
CA GLU A 33 2.34 -12.70 3.31
C GLU A 33 3.87 -12.57 3.21
N VAL A 34 4.41 -12.23 2.02
CA VAL A 34 5.85 -11.99 1.85
C VAL A 34 6.32 -10.83 2.74
N LEU A 35 5.57 -9.75 2.80
CA LEU A 35 5.91 -8.60 3.64
C LEU A 35 5.84 -8.92 5.13
N LYS A 36 4.78 -9.62 5.58
CA LYS A 36 4.66 -10.09 6.97
C LYS A 36 5.81 -11.00 7.38
N ALA A 37 6.18 -11.96 6.51
CA ALA A 37 7.30 -12.87 6.76
C ALA A 37 8.63 -12.14 6.92
N GLN A 38 8.76 -10.94 6.35
CA GLN A 38 9.92 -10.07 6.48
C GLN A 38 9.80 -9.04 7.62
N GLY A 39 8.74 -9.11 8.41
CA GLY A 39 8.54 -8.26 9.59
C GLY A 39 7.82 -6.94 9.33
N PHE A 40 7.28 -6.71 8.12
CA PHE A 40 6.46 -5.53 7.85
C PHE A 40 5.06 -5.70 8.44
N SER A 41 4.49 -4.59 8.94
CA SER A 41 3.08 -4.52 9.28
C SER A 41 2.26 -4.28 8.01
N ALA A 42 1.85 -5.35 7.35
CA ALA A 42 1.14 -5.34 6.08
C ALA A 42 -0.21 -6.04 6.19
N LEU A 43 -1.24 -5.46 5.57
CA LEU A 43 -2.58 -6.03 5.46
C LEU A 43 -3.03 -6.02 4.00
N ALA A 44 -3.84 -7.02 3.62
CA ALA A 44 -4.42 -7.10 2.28
C ALA A 44 -5.89 -6.69 2.29
N LEU A 45 -6.30 -5.94 1.26
CA LEU A 45 -7.67 -5.52 1.02
C LEU A 45 -8.09 -5.95 -0.39
N PHE A 46 -9.05 -6.85 -0.50
CA PHE A 46 -9.63 -7.32 -1.76
C PHE A 46 -11.13 -7.57 -1.64
N GLY A 47 -11.84 -7.64 -2.77
CA GLY A 47 -13.30 -7.54 -2.81
C GLY A 47 -14.08 -8.68 -2.13
N GLU A 48 -13.44 -9.82 -1.85
CA GLU A 48 -14.10 -10.99 -1.23
C GLU A 48 -14.00 -11.03 0.30
N LEU A 49 -13.32 -10.04 0.90
CA LEU A 49 -13.33 -9.92 2.36
C LEU A 49 -14.75 -9.62 2.85
N GLU A 50 -15.15 -10.28 3.93
CA GLU A 50 -16.37 -9.90 4.64
C GLU A 50 -16.31 -8.46 5.11
N GLN A 51 -17.47 -7.78 5.21
CA GLN A 51 -17.51 -6.37 5.59
C GLN A 51 -16.80 -6.10 6.93
N ARG A 52 -16.94 -7.01 7.89
CA ARG A 52 -16.25 -6.90 9.18
C ARG A 52 -14.74 -6.96 9.08
N GLU A 53 -14.22 -7.87 8.25
CA GLU A 53 -12.77 -7.99 8.01
C GLU A 53 -12.23 -6.76 7.30
N ARG A 54 -12.98 -6.28 6.29
CA ARG A 54 -12.67 -5.06 5.56
C ARG A 54 -12.59 -3.85 6.50
N ASP A 55 -13.57 -3.67 7.39
CA ASP A 55 -13.60 -2.59 8.36
C ASP A 55 -12.41 -2.67 9.33
N GLN A 56 -12.06 -3.86 9.79
CA GLN A 56 -10.89 -4.08 10.65
C GLN A 56 -9.57 -3.69 9.97
N VAL A 57 -9.39 -4.06 8.71
CA VAL A 57 -8.22 -3.68 7.92
C VAL A 57 -8.12 -2.16 7.78
N LEU A 58 -9.23 -1.51 7.43
CA LEU A 58 -9.27 -0.06 7.24
C LEU A 58 -9.02 0.72 8.52
N VAL A 59 -9.58 0.28 9.64
CA VAL A 59 -9.34 0.89 10.96
C VAL A 59 -7.86 0.81 11.33
N GLN A 60 -7.22 -0.35 11.15
CA GLN A 60 -5.80 -0.53 11.44
C GLN A 60 -4.90 0.34 10.55
N PHE A 61 -5.27 0.51 9.29
CA PHE A 61 -4.52 1.38 8.38
C PHE A 61 -4.73 2.87 8.71
N ALA A 62 -5.97 3.27 9.00
CA ALA A 62 -6.31 4.65 9.34
C ALA A 62 -5.70 5.11 10.67
N ASN A 63 -5.63 4.23 11.67
CA ASN A 63 -5.05 4.55 12.99
C ASN A 63 -3.52 4.39 13.04
N ARG A 64 -2.87 4.09 11.91
CA ARG A 64 -1.42 3.92 11.78
C ARG A 64 -0.82 2.74 12.56
N SER A 65 -1.59 1.70 12.80
CA SER A 65 -1.08 0.42 13.31
C SER A 65 -0.69 -0.59 12.21
N CYS A 66 -0.95 -0.22 10.95
CA CYS A 66 -0.50 -0.92 9.76
C CYS A 66 0.22 0.08 8.85
N SER A 67 1.44 -0.23 8.41
CA SER A 67 2.24 0.66 7.56
C SER A 67 2.04 0.41 6.07
N VAL A 68 1.63 -0.78 5.67
CA VAL A 68 1.43 -1.15 4.27
C VAL A 68 0.07 -1.78 4.07
N LEU A 69 -0.77 -1.14 3.26
CA LEU A 69 -2.00 -1.71 2.75
C LEU A 69 -1.79 -2.21 1.32
N VAL A 70 -2.01 -3.49 1.09
CA VAL A 70 -1.94 -4.10 -0.25
C VAL A 70 -3.36 -4.25 -0.77
N ALA A 71 -3.68 -3.68 -1.92
CA ALA A 71 -5.05 -3.67 -2.41
C ALA A 71 -5.15 -3.86 -3.94
N THR A 72 -6.30 -4.36 -4.38
CA THR A 72 -6.73 -4.25 -5.78
C THR A 72 -7.45 -2.92 -6.00
N ASP A 73 -7.53 -2.45 -7.25
CA ASP A 73 -8.25 -1.21 -7.59
C ASP A 73 -9.72 -1.27 -7.18
N VAL A 74 -10.38 -2.40 -7.42
CA VAL A 74 -11.79 -2.61 -7.07
C VAL A 74 -12.01 -2.49 -5.56
N ALA A 75 -11.12 -3.07 -4.75
CA ALA A 75 -11.22 -3.01 -3.31
C ALA A 75 -10.93 -1.61 -2.74
N ALA A 76 -10.03 -0.86 -3.36
CA ALA A 76 -9.68 0.50 -2.96
C ALA A 76 -10.66 1.57 -3.47
N ARG A 77 -11.51 1.22 -4.45
CA ARG A 77 -12.49 2.17 -5.01
C ARG A 77 -13.50 2.62 -3.96
N GLY A 78 -13.76 3.92 -3.91
CA GLY A 78 -14.74 4.52 -2.98
C GLY A 78 -14.26 4.62 -1.53
N LEU A 79 -13.02 4.18 -1.22
CA LEU A 79 -12.44 4.36 0.10
C LEU A 79 -11.81 5.75 0.23
N ASP A 80 -12.04 6.36 1.38
CA ASP A 80 -11.40 7.61 1.75
C ASP A 80 -9.99 7.32 2.31
N ILE A 81 -9.12 6.89 1.41
CA ILE A 81 -7.69 6.68 1.68
C ILE A 81 -6.92 7.78 0.95
N ALA A 82 -6.45 8.75 1.68
CA ALA A 82 -5.74 9.90 1.15
C ALA A 82 -4.57 10.30 2.05
N SER A 83 -3.74 11.22 1.60
CA SER A 83 -2.59 11.75 2.34
C SER A 83 -1.58 10.66 2.76
N LEU A 84 -1.37 9.68 1.87
CA LEU A 84 -0.39 8.64 2.08
C LEU A 84 1.03 9.15 1.76
N ALA A 85 2.02 8.63 2.49
CA ALA A 85 3.42 8.92 2.23
C ALA A 85 3.89 8.32 0.90
N ALA A 86 3.38 7.14 0.54
CA ALA A 86 3.74 6.48 -0.71
C ALA A 86 2.59 5.70 -1.36
N VAL A 87 2.63 5.62 -2.68
CA VAL A 87 1.90 4.66 -3.50
C VAL A 87 2.91 3.82 -4.27
N ILE A 88 2.76 2.50 -4.21
CA ILE A 88 3.54 1.55 -5.00
C ILE A 88 2.62 0.84 -5.98
N ASN A 89 2.83 1.05 -7.28
CA ASN A 89 2.19 0.24 -8.30
C ASN A 89 3.04 -1.03 -8.50
N VAL A 90 2.66 -2.10 -7.84
CA VAL A 90 3.33 -3.41 -7.94
C VAL A 90 3.21 -3.96 -9.36
N ASP A 91 2.08 -3.70 -9.98
CA ASP A 91 1.84 -3.90 -11.40
C ASP A 91 1.38 -2.60 -12.03
N VAL A 92 1.94 -2.27 -13.18
CA VAL A 92 1.46 -1.15 -13.99
C VAL A 92 0.09 -1.52 -14.57
N THR A 93 -0.89 -0.65 -14.37
CA THR A 93 -2.21 -0.84 -14.94
C THR A 93 -2.22 -0.47 -16.44
N PRO A 94 -2.96 -1.22 -17.28
CA PRO A 94 -3.16 -0.84 -18.68
C PRO A 94 -4.04 0.41 -18.85
N ASP A 95 -4.82 0.77 -17.83
CA ASP A 95 -5.77 1.88 -17.82
C ASP A 95 -5.15 3.11 -17.17
N THR A 96 -5.01 4.17 -17.95
CA THR A 96 -4.39 5.43 -17.50
C THR A 96 -5.26 6.19 -16.48
N GLU A 97 -6.59 6.07 -16.55
CA GLU A 97 -7.46 6.68 -15.55
C GLU A 97 -7.31 6.00 -14.19
N VAL A 98 -7.23 4.66 -14.19
CA VAL A 98 -6.94 3.89 -12.98
C VAL A 98 -5.57 4.29 -12.40
N HIS A 99 -4.56 4.49 -13.24
CA HIS A 99 -3.26 4.98 -12.80
C HIS A 99 -3.37 6.33 -12.08
N VAL A 100 -4.07 7.29 -12.66
CA VAL A 100 -4.29 8.62 -12.06
C VAL A 100 -5.01 8.50 -10.71
N HIS A 101 -6.02 7.63 -10.60
CA HIS A 101 -6.73 7.37 -9.35
C HIS A 101 -5.83 6.75 -8.28
N ARG A 102 -4.93 5.82 -8.67
CA ARG A 102 -3.94 5.22 -7.76
C ARG A 102 -2.99 6.28 -7.19
N ILE A 103 -2.34 7.06 -8.05
CA ILE A 103 -1.36 8.06 -7.62
C ILE A 103 -2.01 9.23 -6.86
N GLY A 104 -3.28 9.52 -7.12
CA GLY A 104 -4.05 10.53 -6.41
C GLY A 104 -4.30 10.23 -4.92
N ARG A 105 -3.79 9.13 -4.38
CA ARG A 105 -3.82 8.80 -2.94
C ARG A 105 -2.68 9.43 -2.16
N THR A 106 -1.69 10.01 -2.83
CA THR A 106 -0.54 10.68 -2.22
C THR A 106 -0.33 12.06 -2.83
N GLY A 107 0.51 12.89 -2.23
CA GLY A 107 0.88 14.21 -2.75
C GLY A 107 -0.27 15.22 -2.78
N ARG A 108 -1.19 15.18 -1.82
CA ARG A 108 -2.31 16.12 -1.71
C ARG A 108 -2.00 17.29 -0.77
N ALA A 109 -2.74 18.39 -0.95
CA ALA A 109 -2.69 19.56 -0.08
C ALA A 109 -1.29 20.17 0.12
N GLY A 110 -0.43 20.11 -0.92
CA GLY A 110 0.93 20.67 -0.87
C GLY A 110 1.96 19.77 -0.19
N GLU A 111 1.58 18.57 0.25
CA GLU A 111 2.51 17.57 0.76
C GLU A 111 3.23 16.84 -0.38
N THR A 112 4.49 16.49 -0.15
CA THR A 112 5.28 15.69 -1.08
C THR A 112 4.88 14.22 -0.96
N GLY A 113 4.44 13.62 -2.07
CA GLY A 113 4.09 12.20 -2.14
C GLY A 113 5.10 11.41 -2.97
N LEU A 114 5.36 10.17 -2.58
CA LEU A 114 6.21 9.24 -3.31
C LEU A 114 5.34 8.28 -4.15
N VAL A 115 5.60 8.20 -5.44
CA VAL A 115 4.97 7.23 -6.34
C VAL A 115 6.05 6.36 -6.97
N LEU A 116 5.95 5.06 -6.75
CA LEU A 116 6.88 4.07 -7.27
C LEU A 116 6.14 3.07 -8.18
N ASN A 117 6.70 2.81 -9.34
CA ASN A 117 6.12 1.86 -10.30
C ASN A 117 7.12 0.73 -10.55
N LEU A 118 6.66 -0.52 -10.45
CA LEU A 118 7.41 -1.69 -10.87
C LEU A 118 6.93 -2.10 -12.25
N ALA A 119 7.76 -1.92 -13.26
CA ALA A 119 7.45 -2.28 -14.63
C ALA A 119 8.34 -3.40 -15.14
N SER A 120 7.76 -4.36 -15.81
CA SER A 120 8.45 -5.38 -16.60
C SER A 120 8.49 -4.95 -18.07
N MET A 121 9.35 -5.60 -18.84
CA MET A 121 9.43 -5.34 -20.29
C MET A 121 8.09 -5.50 -21.02
N LYS A 122 7.21 -6.39 -20.51
CA LYS A 122 5.87 -6.60 -21.08
C LYS A 122 4.93 -5.41 -20.84
N GLU A 123 5.18 -4.62 -19.81
CA GLU A 123 4.35 -3.48 -19.40
C GLU A 123 4.85 -2.14 -19.99
N MET A 124 5.93 -2.14 -20.77
CA MET A 124 6.49 -0.92 -21.33
C MET A 124 5.51 -0.12 -22.21
N GLY A 125 4.59 -0.81 -22.90
CA GLY A 125 3.52 -0.15 -23.64
C GLY A 125 2.53 0.60 -22.72
N TYR A 126 2.34 0.13 -21.50
CA TYR A 126 1.50 0.83 -20.50
C TYR A 126 2.23 2.05 -19.94
N VAL A 127 3.53 1.89 -19.65
CA VAL A 127 4.38 2.99 -19.20
C VAL A 127 4.38 4.13 -20.23
N GLY A 128 4.56 3.83 -21.51
CA GLY A 128 4.55 4.85 -22.57
C GLY A 128 3.22 5.64 -22.65
N ARG A 129 2.08 4.98 -22.41
CA ARG A 129 0.78 5.69 -22.34
C ARG A 129 0.67 6.60 -21.11
N ILE A 130 1.21 6.17 -19.98
CA ILE A 130 1.25 6.97 -18.75
C ILE A 130 2.15 8.20 -18.95
N GLU A 131 3.32 8.03 -19.54
CA GLU A 131 4.25 9.12 -19.87
C GLU A 131 3.61 10.14 -20.82
N GLN A 132 2.91 9.67 -21.83
CA GLN A 132 2.16 10.52 -22.75
C GLN A 132 1.07 11.33 -22.05
N LEU A 133 0.32 10.69 -21.14
CA LEU A 133 -0.72 11.36 -20.36
C LEU A 133 -0.13 12.42 -19.41
N GLN A 134 1.00 12.11 -18.77
CA GLN A 134 1.66 13.01 -17.83
C GLN A 134 2.51 14.10 -18.52
N GLY A 135 2.77 13.97 -19.79
CA GLY A 135 3.62 14.89 -20.57
C GLY A 135 5.08 14.91 -20.11
N ARG A 136 5.55 13.84 -19.49
CA ARG A 136 6.93 13.68 -19.03
C ARG A 136 7.38 12.22 -19.10
N GLU A 137 8.67 12.03 -19.29
CA GLU A 137 9.30 10.70 -19.21
C GLU A 137 9.41 10.20 -17.78
N SER A 138 9.43 8.87 -17.62
CA SER A 138 9.65 8.21 -16.34
C SER A 138 11.11 8.34 -15.90
N ASP A 139 11.32 8.53 -14.62
CA ASP A 139 12.64 8.48 -14.02
C ASP A 139 12.98 7.02 -13.68
N TRP A 140 13.88 6.43 -14.47
CA TRP A 140 14.24 5.02 -14.39
C TRP A 140 15.39 4.78 -13.43
N HIS A 141 15.18 3.90 -12.46
CA HIS A 141 16.18 3.49 -11.49
C HIS A 141 16.48 1.99 -11.58
N LYS A 142 17.70 1.62 -11.22
CA LYS A 142 18.13 0.23 -11.17
C LYS A 142 17.85 -0.36 -9.79
N LEU A 143 17.42 -1.62 -9.74
CA LEU A 143 17.18 -2.31 -8.46
C LEU A 143 18.42 -2.37 -7.56
N GLY A 144 19.61 -2.42 -8.14
CA GLY A 144 20.86 -2.42 -7.40
C GLY A 144 21.19 -1.12 -6.64
N GLU A 145 20.45 -0.03 -6.90
CA GLU A 145 20.56 1.24 -6.16
C GLU A 145 19.77 1.21 -4.85
N LEU A 146 18.87 0.23 -4.68
CA LEU A 146 18.05 0.09 -3.47
C LEU A 146 18.87 -0.54 -2.34
N THR A 147 19.20 0.26 -1.35
CA THR A 147 19.89 -0.18 -0.13
C THR A 147 19.05 0.19 1.09
N PRO A 148 18.99 -0.66 2.12
CA PRO A 148 18.29 -0.32 3.35
C PRO A 148 18.86 0.96 3.98
N THR A 149 17.99 1.86 4.42
CA THR A 149 18.37 3.13 5.08
C THR A 149 18.13 3.12 6.59
N GLY A 150 17.78 1.94 7.14
CA GLY A 150 17.58 1.73 8.58
C GLY A 150 17.66 0.25 8.94
N ASP A 151 17.60 -0.03 10.23
CA ASP A 151 17.65 -1.40 10.77
C ASP A 151 16.27 -2.05 10.72
N GLY A 152 16.09 -2.98 9.78
CA GLY A 152 14.86 -3.73 9.59
C GLY A 152 13.67 -2.90 9.09
N PRO A 153 12.49 -3.50 8.98
CA PRO A 153 11.26 -2.84 8.54
C PRO A 153 10.84 -1.68 9.46
N LEU A 154 10.25 -0.65 8.87
CA LEU A 154 9.68 0.46 9.63
C LEU A 154 8.52 -0.06 10.51
N VAL A 155 8.63 0.20 11.81
CA VAL A 155 7.60 -0.20 12.79
C VAL A 155 6.49 0.86 12.81
N PRO A 156 5.21 0.47 12.73
CA PRO A 156 4.10 1.39 12.88
C PRO A 156 4.13 2.09 14.25
N PRO A 157 3.74 3.38 14.33
CA PRO A 157 3.77 4.12 15.58
C PRO A 157 2.65 3.71 16.57
N MET A 158 1.64 3.00 16.09
CA MET A 158 0.46 2.61 16.86
C MET A 158 0.24 1.11 16.84
N VAL A 159 -0.50 0.60 17.80
CA VAL A 159 -0.96 -0.80 17.88
C VAL A 159 -2.46 -0.81 18.04
N THR A 160 -3.15 -1.65 17.26
CA THR A 160 -4.59 -1.87 17.41
C THR A 160 -4.84 -2.95 18.44
N LEU A 161 -5.60 -2.64 19.47
CA LEU A 161 -6.11 -3.59 20.45
C LEU A 161 -7.54 -3.98 20.05
N HIS A 162 -7.80 -5.28 19.94
CA HIS A 162 -9.13 -5.80 19.70
C HIS A 162 -9.70 -6.36 21.01
N ILE A 163 -10.69 -5.67 21.58
CA ILE A 163 -11.35 -6.08 22.79
C ILE A 163 -12.58 -6.92 22.42
N GLN A 164 -12.54 -8.20 22.79
CA GLN A 164 -13.67 -9.11 22.61
C GLN A 164 -14.61 -8.98 23.81
N GLY A 165 -15.49 -7.98 23.76
CA GLY A 165 -16.46 -7.72 24.78
C GLY A 165 -17.12 -6.36 24.59
N GLY A 166 -18.12 -6.07 25.40
CA GLY A 166 -18.85 -4.82 25.27
C GLY A 166 -19.75 -4.57 26.47
N ARG A 167 -20.88 -3.89 26.24
CA ARG A 167 -21.84 -3.52 27.28
C ARG A 167 -22.37 -4.71 28.09
N LYS A 168 -22.54 -5.87 27.46
CA LYS A 168 -23.01 -7.10 28.11
C LYS A 168 -21.98 -7.64 29.10
N GLU A 169 -20.70 -7.50 28.79
CA GLU A 169 -19.56 -7.90 29.60
C GLU A 169 -19.10 -6.77 30.56
N LYS A 170 -19.87 -5.67 30.62
CA LYS A 170 -19.62 -4.49 31.47
C LYS A 170 -18.31 -3.76 31.18
N ILE A 171 -17.73 -3.93 30.00
CA ILE A 171 -16.53 -3.18 29.54
C ILE A 171 -16.96 -1.78 29.11
N ARG A 172 -16.31 -0.76 29.65
CA ARG A 172 -16.55 0.66 29.36
C ARG A 172 -15.30 1.28 28.74
N PRO A 173 -15.42 2.41 28.01
CA PRO A 173 -14.27 3.11 27.42
C PRO A 173 -13.17 3.50 28.42
N GLY A 174 -13.48 3.62 29.70
CA GLY A 174 -12.51 3.94 30.75
C GLY A 174 -11.85 2.73 31.41
N ASP A 175 -12.17 1.52 30.97
CA ASP A 175 -11.61 0.28 31.51
C ASP A 175 -10.43 -0.24 30.65
N VAL A 176 -10.04 0.54 29.63
CA VAL A 176 -9.02 0.18 28.65
C VAL A 176 -7.89 1.20 28.64
#